data_5d2b8af9dfbff3c184a42045006ee729
#
_entry.id   5d2b8af9dfbff3c184a42045006ee729
#
_cell.length_a   1.000
_cell.length_b   1.000
_cell.length_c   1.000
_cell.angle_alpha   90.00
_cell.angle_beta   90.00
_cell.angle_gamma   90.00
#
_symmetry.space_group_name_H-M   'P 1'
#
loop_
_entity.id
_entity.type
_entity.pdbx_description
1 polymer ?
#
loop_
_entity_poly.entity_id
_entity_poly.type
_entity_poly.pdbx_seq_one_letter_code
_entity_poly.pdbx_strand_id
1 'polypeptide(L)'
;RCSSLNGWIGITSASPQNARIRDTPDLTCVIGGSDIPCVRAAPRATAHLAVEIDAFMEKYRTVKPYLMNEEPVPEKERLQSPQERGRFDDTTKCILCMACTGACPSYWANQDFIGPAAIVNAHRFIFDSRDRGSLERLDILNTKNGVWRCRTIFNCNEACPRSIDITRAIADIKRALLFRRL
;
A
#
# COMPACT_ATOMS: atom_id res chain seq x y z
N ARG A 1 -17.16 6.04 -21.99
CA ARG A 1 -17.90 7.17 -21.34
C ARG A 1 -18.85 6.54 -20.32
N CYS A 2 -18.48 6.47 -19.06
CA CYS A 2 -19.41 6.22 -17.96
C CYS A 2 -19.99 7.58 -17.52
N SER A 3 -21.16 7.88 -18.02
CA SER A 3 -21.98 8.97 -17.52
C SER A 3 -22.92 8.41 -16.46
N SER A 4 -22.97 9.10 -15.31
CA SER A 4 -24.00 9.06 -14.28
C SER A 4 -24.28 7.70 -13.61
N LEU A 5 -23.58 7.42 -12.52
CA LEU A 5 -24.05 6.55 -11.45
C LEU A 5 -24.37 7.41 -10.21
N ASN A 6 -25.46 8.18 -10.30
CA ASN A 6 -26.23 8.62 -9.13
C ASN A 6 -27.21 7.50 -8.79
N GLY A 7 -26.81 6.59 -7.94
CA GLY A 7 -27.64 5.47 -7.50
C GLY A 7 -27.01 4.85 -6.25
N TRP A 8 -26.68 5.69 -5.27
CA TRP A 8 -26.21 5.23 -3.97
C TRP A 8 -27.39 4.99 -3.05
N ILE A 9 -27.65 3.70 -2.82
CA ILE A 9 -28.20 3.11 -1.59
C ILE A 9 -29.43 3.84 -1.02
N GLY A 10 -30.60 3.28 -1.35
CA GLY A 10 -31.80 3.47 -0.53
C GLY A 10 -31.53 2.94 0.88
N ILE A 11 -31.11 3.81 1.78
CA ILE A 11 -31.17 3.56 3.21
C ILE A 11 -32.63 3.79 3.60
N THR A 12 -33.44 2.73 3.54
CA THR A 12 -34.70 2.70 4.23
C THR A 12 -34.39 2.73 5.72
N SER A 13 -34.94 3.74 6.41
CA SER A 13 -34.90 3.90 7.86
C SER A 13 -35.61 2.72 8.53
N ALA A 14 -34.86 1.66 8.82
CA ALA A 14 -35.26 0.61 9.74
C ALA A 14 -34.55 0.85 11.06
N SER A 15 -35.29 0.95 12.13
CA SER A 15 -34.87 1.15 13.51
C SER A 15 -33.78 0.16 13.94
N PRO A 16 -32.85 0.59 14.83
CA PRO A 16 -31.73 -0.26 15.26
C PRO A 16 -32.16 -1.23 16.36
N GLN A 17 -32.87 -2.27 15.98
CA GLN A 17 -33.12 -3.39 16.91
C GLN A 17 -32.99 -4.71 16.15
N ASN A 18 -31.95 -5.49 16.51
CA ASN A 18 -31.74 -6.90 16.12
C ASN A 18 -31.34 -7.20 14.66
N ALA A 19 -30.31 -6.59 14.13
CA ALA A 19 -29.52 -7.22 13.08
C ALA A 19 -28.48 -8.14 13.71
N ARG A 20 -28.82 -9.41 13.96
CA ARG A 20 -27.82 -10.48 14.09
C ARG A 20 -27.14 -10.57 12.73
N ILE A 21 -25.88 -10.17 12.65
CA ILE A 21 -25.01 -10.47 11.51
C ILE A 21 -24.90 -11.99 11.50
N ARG A 22 -25.69 -12.65 10.63
CA ARG A 22 -25.49 -14.06 10.31
C ARG A 22 -24.15 -14.12 9.59
N ASP A 23 -23.32 -15.09 9.98
CA ASP A 23 -22.16 -15.52 9.20
C ASP A 23 -22.65 -15.86 7.80
N THR A 24 -22.55 -14.92 6.87
CA THR A 24 -22.80 -15.19 5.46
C THR A 24 -21.46 -15.51 4.83
N PRO A 25 -21.24 -16.78 4.45
CA PRO A 25 -20.16 -17.09 3.54
C PRO A 25 -20.49 -16.43 2.19
N ASP A 26 -19.53 -15.70 1.66
CA ASP A 26 -19.50 -15.19 0.29
C ASP A 26 -20.60 -14.19 -0.12
N LEU A 27 -20.30 -12.90 0.14
CA LEU A 27 -20.95 -11.82 -0.59
C LEU A 27 -20.44 -11.85 -2.05
N THR A 28 -21.23 -12.47 -2.93
CA THR A 28 -21.04 -12.35 -4.38
C THR A 28 -21.68 -11.05 -4.86
N CYS A 29 -20.90 -10.16 -5.42
CA CYS A 29 -21.41 -8.96 -6.09
C CYS A 29 -21.66 -9.33 -7.57
N VAL A 30 -22.94 -9.43 -7.98
CA VAL A 30 -23.31 -9.74 -9.37
C VAL A 30 -23.27 -8.44 -10.16
N ILE A 31 -22.24 -8.24 -10.95
CA ILE A 31 -22.19 -7.17 -11.95
C ILE A 31 -22.20 -7.85 -13.34
N GLY A 32 -23.32 -7.76 -14.03
CA GLY A 32 -23.41 -8.14 -15.44
C GLY A 32 -23.23 -9.63 -15.75
N GLY A 33 -23.78 -10.53 -14.91
CA GLY A 33 -23.90 -11.96 -15.26
C GLY A 33 -22.62 -12.80 -15.18
N SER A 34 -21.55 -12.28 -14.59
CA SER A 34 -20.36 -13.04 -14.26
C SER A 34 -20.13 -12.96 -12.75
N ASP A 35 -20.01 -14.12 -12.10
CA ASP A 35 -19.63 -14.25 -10.70
C ASP A 35 -18.19 -13.79 -10.51
N ILE A 36 -18.00 -12.49 -10.32
CA ILE A 36 -16.72 -11.96 -9.90
C ILE A 36 -16.69 -12.07 -8.37
N PRO A 37 -15.75 -12.83 -7.78
CA PRO A 37 -15.63 -12.88 -6.34
C PRO A 37 -15.34 -11.47 -5.82
N CYS A 38 -16.38 -10.83 -5.28
CA CYS A 38 -16.30 -9.50 -4.72
C CYS A 38 -15.60 -9.61 -3.37
N VAL A 39 -14.33 -9.22 -3.37
CA VAL A 39 -13.66 -8.65 -2.21
C VAL A 39 -13.34 -9.60 -1.05
N ARG A 40 -12.33 -10.43 -1.22
CA ARG A 40 -11.53 -10.85 -0.05
C ARG A 40 -10.41 -9.87 0.31
N ALA A 41 -10.38 -8.69 -0.30
CA ALA A 41 -9.27 -7.74 -0.17
C ALA A 41 -9.57 -6.54 0.76
N ALA A 42 -10.80 -6.36 1.21
CA ALA A 42 -11.07 -5.39 2.26
C ALA A 42 -10.63 -5.96 3.61
N PRO A 43 -9.99 -5.16 4.46
CA PRO A 43 -9.72 -5.58 5.83
C PRO A 43 -11.05 -5.98 6.49
N ARG A 44 -11.08 -7.16 7.10
CA ARG A 44 -12.28 -7.68 7.76
C ARG A 44 -12.65 -6.74 8.90
N ALA A 45 -13.86 -6.18 8.83
CA ALA A 45 -14.42 -5.48 9.95
C ALA A 45 -14.77 -6.52 11.04
N THR A 46 -14.24 -6.34 12.23
CA THR A 46 -14.64 -7.12 13.39
C THR A 46 -16.00 -6.64 13.92
N ALA A 47 -16.65 -7.41 14.77
CA ALA A 47 -17.95 -7.08 15.36
C ALA A 47 -17.98 -5.72 16.10
N HIS A 48 -16.83 -5.10 16.36
CA HIS A 48 -16.68 -3.82 17.05
C HIS A 48 -16.21 -2.68 16.16
N LEU A 49 -16.44 -2.72 14.84
CA LEU A 49 -15.95 -1.73 13.87
C LEU A 49 -14.40 -1.62 13.82
N ALA A 50 -13.69 -2.51 14.46
CA ALA A 50 -12.25 -2.59 14.35
C ALA A 50 -11.87 -3.29 13.04
N VAL A 51 -10.84 -2.78 12.37
CA VAL A 51 -10.32 -3.33 11.12
C VAL A 51 -9.12 -4.23 11.44
N GLU A 52 -9.11 -5.46 10.95
CA GLU A 52 -7.95 -6.35 11.06
C GLU A 52 -6.84 -5.84 10.14
N ILE A 53 -5.76 -5.40 10.74
CA ILE A 53 -4.61 -4.80 10.03
C ILE A 53 -3.36 -5.69 10.03
N ASP A 54 -3.41 -6.87 10.65
CA ASP A 54 -2.23 -7.70 10.88
C ASP A 54 -1.56 -8.12 9.58
N ALA A 55 -2.31 -8.61 8.60
CA ALA A 55 -1.77 -8.99 7.30
C ALA A 55 -1.12 -7.80 6.55
N PHE A 56 -1.63 -6.59 6.74
CA PHE A 56 -1.01 -5.38 6.21
C PHE A 56 0.29 -5.05 6.93
N MET A 57 0.30 -5.12 8.25
CA MET A 57 1.46 -4.81 9.07
C MET A 57 2.60 -5.83 8.88
N GLU A 58 2.27 -7.10 8.65
CA GLU A 58 3.27 -8.12 8.28
C GLU A 58 4.01 -7.75 7.00
N LYS A 59 3.28 -7.38 5.95
CA LYS A 59 3.89 -6.93 4.69
C LYS A 59 4.68 -5.64 4.85
N TYR A 60 4.19 -4.72 5.68
CA TYR A 60 4.93 -3.51 6.03
C TYR A 60 6.26 -3.83 6.73
N ARG A 61 6.26 -4.76 7.70
CA ARG A 61 7.48 -5.17 8.42
C ARG A 61 8.48 -5.89 7.51
N THR A 62 8.02 -6.63 6.49
CA THR A 62 8.89 -7.35 5.54
C THR A 62 9.89 -6.42 4.86
N VAL A 63 9.53 -5.18 4.56
CA VAL A 63 10.42 -4.22 3.90
C VAL A 63 11.38 -3.51 4.86
N LYS A 64 11.43 -3.90 6.13
CA LYS A 64 12.32 -3.32 7.16
C LYS A 64 12.22 -1.78 7.19
N PRO A 65 11.06 -1.23 7.58
CA PRO A 65 10.76 0.19 7.48
C PRO A 65 11.39 1.00 8.62
N TYR A 66 12.70 0.92 8.77
CA TYR A 66 13.52 1.63 9.77
C TYR A 66 14.92 1.89 9.19
N LEU A 67 15.61 2.88 9.71
CA LEU A 67 16.96 3.22 9.26
C LEU A 67 17.95 2.12 9.65
N MET A 68 18.67 1.60 8.68
CA MET A 68 19.71 0.60 8.86
C MET A 68 21.07 1.24 8.58
N ASN A 69 21.91 1.40 9.61
CA ASN A 69 23.23 1.92 9.46
C ASN A 69 24.12 1.40 10.61
N GLU A 70 25.14 0.62 10.24
CA GLU A 70 26.09 0.02 11.18
C GLU A 70 27.33 0.92 11.44
N GLU A 71 27.43 2.04 10.72
CA GLU A 71 28.52 2.98 10.92
C GLU A 71 28.45 3.61 12.32
N PRO A 72 29.58 3.88 12.95
CA PRO A 72 29.62 4.51 14.27
C PRO A 72 28.80 5.82 14.26
N VAL A 73 28.10 6.05 15.36
CA VAL A 73 27.29 7.27 15.51
C VAL A 73 28.23 8.48 15.50
N PRO A 74 28.02 9.45 14.59
CA PRO A 74 28.83 10.66 14.57
C PRO A 74 28.55 11.48 15.82
N GLU A 75 29.51 12.33 16.20
CA GLU A 75 29.42 13.17 17.40
C GLU A 75 28.17 14.08 17.43
N LYS A 76 27.73 14.54 16.27
CA LYS A 76 26.54 15.39 16.16
C LYS A 76 25.39 14.65 15.45
N GLU A 77 25.30 14.78 14.13
CA GLU A 77 24.23 14.20 13.34
C GLU A 77 24.74 13.69 11.98
N ARG A 78 23.96 12.81 11.34
CA ARG A 78 24.21 12.36 9.97
C ARG A 78 23.66 13.42 9.02
N LEU A 79 24.56 14.19 8.42
CA LEU A 79 24.20 15.25 7.48
C LEU A 79 23.55 14.67 6.22
N GLN A 80 22.59 15.42 5.68
CA GLN A 80 21.91 15.13 4.43
C GLN A 80 21.64 16.43 3.68
N SER A 81 21.94 16.45 2.37
CA SER A 81 21.67 17.62 1.54
C SER A 81 20.15 17.73 1.21
N PRO A 82 19.65 18.95 0.93
CA PRO A 82 18.27 19.13 0.46
C PRO A 82 17.95 18.33 -0.81
N GLN A 83 18.91 18.15 -1.70
CA GLN A 83 18.76 17.36 -2.93
C GLN A 83 18.56 15.88 -2.64
N GLU A 84 19.36 15.30 -1.73
CA GLU A 84 19.20 13.92 -1.29
C GLU A 84 17.87 13.72 -0.59
N ARG A 85 17.49 14.65 0.29
CA ARG A 85 16.20 14.62 0.98
C ARG A 85 15.03 14.66 -0.03
N GLY A 86 15.12 15.50 -1.05
CA GLY A 86 14.09 15.65 -2.09
C GLY A 86 13.78 14.37 -2.86
N ARG A 87 14.68 13.39 -2.87
CA ARG A 87 14.47 12.10 -3.56
C ARG A 87 13.35 11.26 -2.92
N PHE A 88 13.18 11.33 -1.62
CA PHE A 88 12.24 10.49 -0.89
C PHE A 88 11.26 11.28 0.01
N ASP A 89 11.34 12.59 0.03
CA ASP A 89 10.54 13.44 0.92
C ASP A 89 9.05 13.19 0.78
N ASP A 90 8.56 13.04 -0.45
CA ASP A 90 7.15 12.78 -0.71
C ASP A 90 6.66 11.50 -0.02
N THR A 91 7.46 10.43 -0.01
CA THR A 91 7.09 9.15 0.60
C THR A 91 7.09 9.17 2.13
N THR A 92 7.75 10.17 2.75
CA THR A 92 7.73 10.35 4.21
C THR A 92 6.38 10.79 4.76
N LYS A 93 5.50 11.31 3.91
CA LYS A 93 4.14 11.74 4.28
C LYS A 93 3.20 10.59 4.59
N CYS A 94 3.61 9.33 4.36
CA CYS A 94 2.77 8.14 4.55
C CYS A 94 2.35 7.99 6.01
N ILE A 95 1.03 7.90 6.24
CA ILE A 95 0.41 7.71 7.56
C ILE A 95 -0.10 6.28 7.79
N LEU A 96 0.27 5.33 6.93
CA LEU A 96 -0.12 3.91 7.02
C LEU A 96 -1.65 3.67 7.08
N CYS A 97 -2.45 4.51 6.44
CA CYS A 97 -3.92 4.42 6.44
C CYS A 97 -4.49 3.28 5.59
N MET A 98 -3.67 2.52 4.88
CA MET A 98 -4.01 1.40 4.00
C MET A 98 -4.87 1.76 2.77
N ALA A 99 -5.35 2.98 2.60
CA ALA A 99 -6.24 3.37 1.50
C ALA A 99 -5.70 2.97 0.11
N CYS A 100 -4.40 3.19 -0.13
CA CYS A 100 -3.75 2.80 -1.39
C CYS A 100 -3.70 1.28 -1.62
N THR A 101 -3.58 0.48 -0.56
CA THR A 101 -3.60 -0.99 -0.64
C THR A 101 -5.02 -1.48 -0.87
N GLY A 102 -6.00 -0.91 -0.17
CA GLY A 102 -7.42 -1.21 -0.34
C GLY A 102 -7.96 -0.82 -1.73
N ALA A 103 -7.43 0.23 -2.36
CA ALA A 103 -7.82 0.67 -3.70
C ALA A 103 -7.08 -0.05 -4.84
N CYS A 104 -6.13 -0.96 -4.54
CA CYS A 104 -5.25 -1.56 -5.54
C CYS A 104 -5.85 -2.82 -6.20
N PRO A 105 -6.23 -2.81 -7.49
CA PRO A 105 -6.74 -4.00 -8.17
C PRO A 105 -5.74 -5.16 -8.24
N SER A 106 -4.44 -4.85 -8.31
CA SER A 106 -3.40 -5.89 -8.28
C SER A 106 -3.34 -6.61 -6.93
N TYR A 107 -3.66 -5.92 -5.84
CA TYR A 107 -3.75 -6.49 -4.51
C TYR A 107 -5.04 -7.33 -4.36
N TRP A 108 -6.14 -6.89 -4.93
CA TRP A 108 -7.39 -7.67 -4.92
C TRP A 108 -7.24 -8.98 -5.68
N ALA A 109 -6.57 -8.94 -6.85
CA ALA A 109 -6.34 -10.14 -7.66
C ALA A 109 -5.35 -11.12 -7.03
N ASN A 110 -4.43 -10.66 -6.20
CA ASN A 110 -3.45 -11.49 -5.50
C ASN A 110 -3.02 -10.84 -4.19
N GLN A 111 -3.48 -11.40 -3.10
CA GLN A 111 -3.17 -10.94 -1.74
C GLN A 111 -1.73 -11.22 -1.30
N ASP A 112 -0.97 -12.05 -2.00
CA ASP A 112 0.48 -12.23 -1.75
C ASP A 112 1.30 -11.01 -2.22
N PHE A 113 0.70 -10.14 -3.05
CA PHE A 113 1.34 -8.90 -3.44
C PHE A 113 1.67 -8.07 -2.20
N ILE A 114 2.90 -7.58 -2.12
CA ILE A 114 3.38 -6.83 -0.96
C ILE A 114 2.57 -5.55 -0.71
N GLY A 115 1.97 -4.99 -1.76
CA GLY A 115 1.10 -3.82 -1.68
C GLY A 115 1.82 -2.48 -1.85
N PRO A 116 1.09 -1.46 -2.33
CA PRO A 116 1.67 -0.14 -2.61
C PRO A 116 2.19 0.57 -1.35
N ALA A 117 1.55 0.42 -0.20
CA ALA A 117 1.99 1.06 1.03
C ALA A 117 3.36 0.55 1.52
N ALA A 118 3.61 -0.76 1.46
CA ALA A 118 4.90 -1.35 1.81
C ALA A 118 6.00 -0.86 0.85
N ILE A 119 5.70 -0.78 -0.46
CA ILE A 119 6.65 -0.30 -1.47
C ILE A 119 6.99 1.18 -1.24
N VAL A 120 6.02 2.04 -0.91
CA VAL A 120 6.26 3.45 -0.57
C VAL A 120 7.18 3.59 0.63
N ASN A 121 6.95 2.76 1.66
CA ASN A 121 7.81 2.80 2.85
C ASN A 121 9.20 2.22 2.60
N ALA A 122 9.33 1.23 1.72
CA ALA A 122 10.65 0.77 1.26
C ALA A 122 11.38 1.87 0.48
N HIS A 123 10.69 2.58 -0.44
CA HIS A 123 11.25 3.69 -1.21
C HIS A 123 11.90 4.74 -0.31
N ARG A 124 11.21 5.13 0.77
CA ARG A 124 11.72 6.10 1.73
C ARG A 124 13.12 5.77 2.22
N PHE A 125 13.40 4.50 2.52
CA PHE A 125 14.70 4.06 3.06
C PHE A 125 15.70 3.65 1.97
N ILE A 126 15.23 3.16 0.82
CA ILE A 126 16.11 2.81 -0.31
C ILE A 126 16.84 4.05 -0.84
N PHE A 127 16.16 5.20 -0.89
CA PHE A 127 16.70 6.45 -1.43
C PHE A 127 17.22 7.41 -0.35
N ASP A 128 17.21 7.02 0.93
CA ASP A 128 17.84 7.81 2.00
C ASP A 128 19.36 7.58 1.99
N SER A 129 20.13 8.64 1.75
CA SER A 129 21.61 8.58 1.70
C SER A 129 22.25 8.12 3.00
N ARG A 130 21.52 8.18 4.10
CA ARG A 130 22.00 7.77 5.44
C ARG A 130 21.74 6.29 5.74
N ASP A 131 20.93 5.61 4.90
CA ASP A 131 20.58 4.20 5.06
C ASP A 131 21.54 3.30 4.29
N ARG A 132 21.91 2.16 4.86
CA ARG A 132 22.79 1.15 4.24
C ARG A 132 22.05 -0.14 3.85
N GLY A 133 20.76 -0.24 4.17
CA GLY A 133 19.93 -1.41 3.87
C GLY A 133 19.25 -1.39 2.50
N SER A 134 19.64 -0.50 1.60
CA SER A 134 19.00 -0.32 0.29
C SER A 134 19.00 -1.58 -0.56
N LEU A 135 20.14 -2.29 -0.64
CA LEU A 135 20.27 -3.50 -1.45
C LEU A 135 19.38 -4.63 -0.93
N GLU A 136 19.35 -4.82 0.38
CA GLU A 136 18.52 -5.85 1.02
C GLU A 136 17.04 -5.62 0.74
N ARG A 137 16.57 -4.36 0.83
CA ARG A 137 15.19 -4.02 0.48
C ARG A 137 14.87 -4.21 -0.98
N LEU A 138 15.82 -3.90 -1.86
CA LEU A 138 15.67 -4.15 -3.29
C LEU A 138 15.52 -5.65 -3.58
N ASP A 139 16.29 -6.50 -2.91
CA ASP A 139 16.18 -7.96 -3.06
C ASP A 139 14.82 -8.48 -2.57
N ILE A 140 14.32 -7.98 -1.44
CA ILE A 140 12.96 -8.30 -0.95
C ILE A 140 11.90 -7.90 -1.99
N LEU A 141 12.05 -6.74 -2.60
CA LEU A 141 11.09 -6.22 -3.59
C LEU A 141 11.24 -6.83 -4.98
N ASN A 142 12.39 -7.44 -5.30
CA ASN A 142 12.67 -8.05 -6.59
C ASN A 142 12.09 -9.46 -6.70
N THR A 143 10.90 -9.66 -6.22
CA THR A 143 10.18 -10.94 -6.27
C THR A 143 8.95 -10.85 -7.16
N LYS A 144 8.40 -12.01 -7.55
CA LYS A 144 7.16 -12.08 -8.36
C LYS A 144 6.00 -11.33 -7.70
N ASN A 145 5.90 -11.40 -6.36
CA ASN A 145 4.87 -10.73 -5.57
C ASN A 145 5.34 -9.38 -4.99
N GLY A 146 6.53 -8.94 -5.35
CA GLY A 146 7.10 -7.64 -5.02
C GLY A 146 6.68 -6.56 -6.01
N VAL A 147 7.60 -5.64 -6.31
CA VAL A 147 7.33 -4.44 -7.12
C VAL A 147 6.82 -4.75 -8.54
N TRP A 148 7.18 -5.90 -9.11
CA TRP A 148 6.80 -6.31 -10.47
C TRP A 148 5.31 -6.65 -10.63
N ARG A 149 4.61 -6.92 -9.53
CA ARG A 149 3.17 -7.16 -9.56
C ARG A 149 2.36 -5.88 -9.81
N CYS A 150 2.92 -4.71 -9.57
CA CYS A 150 2.27 -3.44 -9.85
C CYS A 150 2.05 -3.23 -11.35
N ARG A 151 0.78 -2.99 -11.73
CA ARG A 151 0.33 -2.76 -13.11
C ARG A 151 0.16 -1.28 -13.46
N THR A 152 0.54 -0.38 -12.57
CA THR A 152 0.48 1.08 -12.80
C THR A 152 -0.93 1.57 -13.16
N ILE A 153 -1.93 1.21 -12.34
CA ILE A 153 -3.35 1.55 -12.56
C ILE A 153 -3.73 2.92 -11.98
N PHE A 154 -2.86 3.52 -11.15
CA PHE A 154 -2.99 4.82 -10.51
C PHE A 154 -4.01 4.94 -9.37
N ASN A 155 -4.92 4.00 -9.16
CA ASN A 155 -5.90 4.05 -8.07
C ASN A 155 -5.27 4.35 -6.69
N CYS A 156 -4.05 3.89 -6.46
CA CYS A 156 -3.33 4.16 -5.21
C CYS A 156 -2.98 5.64 -5.02
N ASN A 157 -2.69 6.39 -6.09
CA ASN A 157 -2.43 7.82 -6.04
C ASN A 157 -3.73 8.58 -5.71
N GLU A 158 -4.83 8.22 -6.38
CA GLU A 158 -6.14 8.85 -6.18
C GLU A 158 -6.69 8.60 -4.77
N ALA A 159 -6.48 7.39 -4.25
CA ALA A 159 -6.94 7.02 -2.90
C ALA A 159 -6.08 7.61 -1.77
N CYS A 160 -4.91 8.18 -2.07
CA CYS A 160 -3.99 8.64 -1.05
C CYS A 160 -4.42 9.97 -0.42
N PRO A 161 -4.80 10.03 0.88
CA PRO A 161 -5.23 11.27 1.52
C PRO A 161 -4.08 12.27 1.74
N ARG A 162 -2.83 11.82 1.56
CA ARG A 162 -1.63 12.65 1.67
C ARG A 162 -1.05 13.06 0.33
N SER A 163 -1.75 12.75 -0.77
CA SER A 163 -1.37 13.07 -2.15
C SER A 163 0.06 12.64 -2.51
N ILE A 164 0.47 11.46 -2.02
CA ILE A 164 1.77 10.87 -2.35
C ILE A 164 1.72 10.31 -3.76
N ASP A 165 2.73 10.61 -4.58
CA ASP A 165 2.88 9.97 -5.88
C ASP A 165 3.46 8.55 -5.74
N ILE A 166 2.58 7.62 -5.37
CA ILE A 166 2.91 6.23 -5.10
C ILE A 166 3.42 5.53 -6.36
N THR A 167 2.82 5.81 -7.51
CA THR A 167 3.23 5.19 -8.77
C THR A 167 4.62 5.64 -9.21
N ARG A 168 4.99 6.88 -8.94
CA ARG A 168 6.35 7.38 -9.15
C ARG A 168 7.34 6.63 -8.26
N ALA A 169 7.05 6.51 -6.96
CA ALA A 169 7.91 5.78 -6.03
C ALA A 169 8.13 4.32 -6.48
N ILE A 170 7.07 3.63 -6.96
CA ILE A 170 7.16 2.29 -7.51
C ILE A 170 8.03 2.27 -8.78
N ALA A 171 7.87 3.25 -9.67
CA ALA A 171 8.66 3.35 -10.89
C ALA A 171 10.15 3.60 -10.61
N ASP A 172 10.46 4.41 -9.58
CA ASP A 172 11.85 4.67 -9.17
C ASP A 172 12.52 3.40 -8.64
N ILE A 173 11.82 2.58 -7.85
CA ILE A 173 12.33 1.28 -7.40
C ILE A 173 12.52 0.33 -8.59
N LYS A 174 11.55 0.23 -9.50
CA LYS A 174 11.70 -0.58 -10.73
C LYS A 174 12.91 -0.15 -11.53
N ARG A 175 13.14 1.15 -11.65
CA ARG A 175 14.31 1.71 -12.36
C ARG A 175 15.61 1.36 -11.64
N ALA A 176 15.64 1.48 -10.30
CA ALA A 176 16.79 1.09 -9.50
C ALA A 176 17.14 -0.40 -9.68
N LEU A 177 16.15 -1.28 -9.72
CA LEU A 177 16.33 -2.72 -9.97
C LEU A 177 16.86 -3.02 -11.38
N LEU A 178 16.35 -2.34 -12.41
CA LEU A 178 16.75 -2.56 -13.80
C LEU A 178 18.16 -2.05 -14.09
N PHE A 179 18.50 -0.88 -13.58
CA PHE A 179 19.77 -0.23 -13.91
C PHE A 179 20.83 -0.34 -12.81
N ARG A 180 20.49 -0.96 -11.67
CA ARG A 180 21.34 -1.03 -10.46
C ARG A 180 21.92 0.34 -10.05
N ARG A 181 21.12 1.40 -10.22
CA ARG A 181 21.46 2.79 -9.86
C ARG A 181 20.57 3.24 -8.70
N LEU A 182 21.20 3.59 -7.61
CA LEU A 182 20.58 4.23 -6.44
C LEU A 182 20.83 5.73 -6.44
#